data_56a0679e25107c8701397b51dbe81042
#
_entry.id   56a0679e25107c8701397b51dbe81042
#
_cell.length_a   1.000
_cell.length_b   1.000
_cell.length_c   1.000
_cell.angle_alpha   90.00
_cell.angle_beta   90.00
_cell.angle_gamma   90.00
#
_symmetry.space_group_name_H-M   'P 1'
#
loop_
_entity.id
_entity.type
_entity.pdbx_description
1 polymer ?
#
loop_
_entity_poly.entity_id
_entity_poly.type
_entity_poly.pdbx_seq_one_letter_code
_entity_poly.pdbx_strand_id
1 'polypeptide(L)'
;IHQSKQGVDRERICIRPNVVLTVLTVALMASGCGFKSEQADLIVHNATVITMDAQNTVASALAIKEGRVIAIGAEREVLNKYSALETTDARGGVIVPGLMDGHAHLVGYADGLLEANLFATDSWEATVQRVVEHDAARPNEWVVGRGWDQNDWELPRFPNSTLLDRYFPDKPVVLERIDGHALIVNRVALQRAG
;
A
#
# COMPACT_ATOMS: atom_id res chain seq x y z
N ILE A 1 -105.17 11.65 7.71
CA ILE A 1 -104.02 10.80 7.93
C ILE A 1 -102.84 11.49 7.21
N HIS A 2 -101.94 12.10 7.98
CA HIS A 2 -100.87 12.93 7.51
C HIS A 2 -99.58 12.12 7.40
N GLN A 3 -98.97 12.07 6.22
CA GLN A 3 -97.59 11.53 6.03
C GLN A 3 -96.56 12.68 6.04
N SER A 4 -95.68 12.68 7.00
CA SER A 4 -94.57 13.58 7.04
C SER A 4 -93.39 13.00 6.22
N LYS A 5 -92.95 13.72 5.22
CA LYS A 5 -91.70 13.46 4.51
C LYS A 5 -90.52 14.11 5.31
N GLN A 6 -89.66 13.26 5.80
CA GLN A 6 -88.35 13.71 6.33
C GLN A 6 -87.38 13.93 5.17
N GLY A 7 -86.93 15.16 4.99
CA GLY A 7 -85.87 15.52 4.06
C GLY A 7 -84.51 15.15 4.64
N VAL A 8 -83.72 14.46 3.86
CA VAL A 8 -82.32 14.18 4.17
C VAL A 8 -81.49 15.36 3.73
N ASP A 9 -80.98 16.10 4.70
CA ASP A 9 -80.01 17.19 4.46
C ASP A 9 -78.66 16.58 4.01
N ARG A 10 -78.30 16.83 2.75
CA ARG A 10 -76.94 16.53 2.24
C ARG A 10 -76.05 17.73 2.61
N GLU A 11 -75.29 17.62 3.68
CA GLU A 11 -74.21 18.53 3.97
C GLU A 11 -73.16 18.48 2.84
N ARG A 12 -73.08 19.56 2.08
CA ARG A 12 -71.99 19.73 1.10
C ARG A 12 -70.75 20.18 1.85
N ILE A 13 -69.78 19.26 1.94
CA ILE A 13 -68.44 19.57 2.44
C ILE A 13 -67.79 20.53 1.46
N CYS A 14 -67.79 21.83 1.83
CA CYS A 14 -67.11 22.90 1.06
C CYS A 14 -65.60 22.85 1.38
N ILE A 15 -64.84 22.14 0.60
CA ILE A 15 -63.38 22.09 0.72
C ILE A 15 -62.85 23.41 0.18
N ARG A 16 -62.32 24.27 1.03
CA ARG A 16 -61.72 25.56 0.65
C ARG A 16 -60.52 25.29 -0.29
N PRO A 17 -60.42 26.00 -1.45
CA PRO A 17 -59.41 25.73 -2.46
C PRO A 17 -57.94 25.86 -1.91
N ASN A 18 -57.77 26.67 -0.85
CA ASN A 18 -56.46 26.86 -0.22
C ASN A 18 -55.94 25.60 0.54
N VAL A 19 -56.83 24.74 1.04
CA VAL A 19 -56.42 23.51 1.74
C VAL A 19 -55.96 22.45 0.75
N VAL A 20 -56.60 22.38 -0.43
CA VAL A 20 -56.20 21.45 -1.50
C VAL A 20 -54.83 21.84 -2.07
N LEU A 21 -54.57 23.14 -2.24
CA LEU A 21 -53.30 23.64 -2.74
C LEU A 21 -52.14 23.41 -1.74
N THR A 22 -52.42 23.58 -0.43
CA THR A 22 -51.40 23.34 0.60
C THR A 22 -51.07 21.85 0.74
N VAL A 23 -52.03 20.96 0.63
CA VAL A 23 -51.80 19.49 0.67
C VAL A 23 -51.04 19.05 -0.59
N LEU A 24 -51.34 19.63 -1.76
CA LEU A 24 -50.60 19.30 -2.99
C LEU A 24 -49.14 19.78 -2.95
N THR A 25 -48.88 20.97 -2.37
CA THR A 25 -47.53 21.53 -2.23
C THR A 25 -46.68 20.71 -1.23
N VAL A 26 -47.27 20.25 -0.12
CA VAL A 26 -46.61 19.40 0.85
C VAL A 26 -46.33 18.00 0.26
N ALA A 27 -47.25 17.46 -0.54
CA ALA A 27 -47.04 16.16 -1.23
C ALA A 27 -45.94 16.25 -2.31
N LEU A 28 -45.77 17.40 -3.01
CA LEU A 28 -44.64 17.58 -3.94
C LEU A 28 -43.29 17.78 -3.24
N MET A 29 -43.27 18.34 -2.03
CA MET A 29 -42.04 18.48 -1.23
C MET A 29 -41.62 17.13 -0.58
N ALA A 30 -42.56 16.21 -0.38
CA ALA A 30 -42.25 14.86 0.13
C ALA A 30 -41.71 13.90 -0.96
N SER A 31 -41.77 14.28 -2.23
CA SER A 31 -41.05 13.61 -3.32
C SER A 31 -39.60 14.07 -3.35
N GLY A 32 -39.00 14.27 -2.18
CA GLY A 32 -37.60 14.59 -1.98
C GLY A 32 -36.76 13.49 -2.58
N CYS A 33 -35.94 13.88 -3.51
CA CYS A 33 -34.86 13.20 -4.14
C CYS A 33 -34.28 12.03 -3.29
N GLY A 34 -34.77 10.84 -3.51
CA GLY A 34 -33.98 9.67 -3.25
C GLY A 34 -32.88 9.67 -4.31
N PHE A 35 -31.79 10.38 -4.06
CA PHE A 35 -30.57 10.14 -4.79
C PHE A 35 -30.22 8.68 -4.57
N LYS A 36 -30.49 7.84 -5.57
CA LYS A 36 -29.94 6.49 -5.57
C LYS A 36 -28.43 6.68 -5.64
N SER A 37 -27.76 6.55 -4.51
CA SER A 37 -26.32 6.52 -4.49
C SER A 37 -25.85 5.34 -5.34
N GLU A 38 -24.89 5.56 -6.19
CA GLU A 38 -24.26 4.47 -6.94
C GLU A 38 -23.58 3.51 -5.95
N GLN A 39 -23.79 2.20 -6.16
CA GLN A 39 -23.23 1.18 -5.28
C GLN A 39 -21.76 0.93 -5.63
N ALA A 40 -20.91 1.04 -4.64
CA ALA A 40 -19.52 0.60 -4.64
C ALA A 40 -19.34 -0.59 -3.68
N ASP A 41 -18.26 -1.32 -3.80
CA ASP A 41 -17.92 -2.40 -2.88
C ASP A 41 -17.16 -1.83 -1.67
N LEU A 42 -16.25 -0.88 -1.93
CA LEU A 42 -15.42 -0.22 -0.94
C LEU A 42 -15.30 1.28 -1.24
N ILE A 43 -15.40 2.09 -0.20
CA ILE A 43 -14.99 3.50 -0.23
C ILE A 43 -13.82 3.67 0.75
N VAL A 44 -12.73 4.28 0.28
CA VAL A 44 -11.63 4.74 1.13
C VAL A 44 -11.67 6.25 1.19
N HIS A 45 -11.68 6.80 2.41
CA HIS A 45 -11.80 8.24 2.66
C HIS A 45 -10.77 8.73 3.69
N ASN A 46 -10.74 10.04 3.96
CA ASN A 46 -9.74 10.65 4.85
C ASN A 46 -8.31 10.26 4.44
N ALA A 47 -8.01 10.36 3.14
CA ALA A 47 -6.74 9.98 2.54
C ALA A 47 -6.10 11.15 1.81
N THR A 48 -4.82 11.03 1.49
CA THR A 48 -4.16 11.83 0.45
C THR A 48 -3.94 10.92 -0.76
N VAL A 49 -4.83 10.99 -1.75
CA VAL A 49 -4.76 10.17 -2.96
C VAL A 49 -3.98 10.92 -4.02
N ILE A 50 -2.79 10.45 -4.33
CA ILE A 50 -1.92 10.99 -5.39
C ILE A 50 -2.15 10.14 -6.64
N THR A 51 -2.82 10.70 -7.66
CA THR A 51 -3.27 9.91 -8.82
C THR A 51 -2.15 9.59 -9.80
N MET A 52 -1.06 10.37 -9.78
CA MET A 52 0.04 10.31 -10.76
C MET A 52 -0.44 10.44 -12.21
N ASP A 53 -1.58 11.09 -12.43
CA ASP A 53 -2.05 11.48 -13.75
C ASP A 53 -1.23 12.66 -14.31
N ALA A 54 -1.46 13.02 -15.57
CA ALA A 54 -0.72 14.09 -16.23
C ALA A 54 -0.89 15.48 -15.54
N GLN A 55 -1.92 15.65 -14.72
CA GLN A 55 -2.23 16.86 -13.96
C GLN A 55 -1.69 16.78 -12.51
N ASN A 56 -1.15 15.65 -12.08
CA ASN A 56 -0.75 15.37 -10.70
C ASN A 56 -1.90 15.65 -9.70
N THR A 57 -3.07 15.17 -10.05
CA THR A 57 -4.29 15.39 -9.25
C THR A 57 -4.12 14.78 -7.86
N VAL A 58 -4.52 15.55 -6.84
CA VAL A 58 -4.60 15.09 -5.46
C VAL A 58 -6.05 15.07 -5.02
N ALA A 59 -6.50 13.96 -4.47
CA ALA A 59 -7.85 13.77 -3.98
C ALA A 59 -7.85 13.33 -2.52
N SER A 60 -9.03 13.18 -1.91
CA SER A 60 -9.16 12.77 -0.50
C SER A 60 -9.99 11.50 -0.29
N ALA A 61 -10.58 10.96 -1.34
CA ALA A 61 -11.32 9.71 -1.30
C ALA A 61 -11.36 9.02 -2.66
N LEU A 62 -11.64 7.72 -2.64
CA LEU A 62 -11.90 6.92 -3.82
C LEU A 62 -12.99 5.87 -3.56
N ALA A 63 -13.71 5.47 -4.61
CA ALA A 63 -14.68 4.39 -4.59
C ALA A 63 -14.23 3.27 -5.53
N ILE A 64 -14.40 2.03 -5.07
CA ILE A 64 -13.99 0.81 -5.77
C ILE A 64 -15.22 -0.06 -5.99
N LYS A 65 -15.33 -0.64 -7.17
CA LYS A 65 -16.33 -1.63 -7.53
C LYS A 65 -15.72 -2.70 -8.42
N GLU A 66 -15.99 -3.97 -8.11
CA GLU A 66 -15.49 -5.12 -8.87
C GLU A 66 -13.96 -5.05 -9.11
N GLY A 67 -13.21 -4.63 -8.07
CA GLY A 67 -11.76 -4.49 -8.11
C GLY A 67 -11.25 -3.31 -8.94
N ARG A 68 -12.13 -2.40 -9.38
CA ARG A 68 -11.77 -1.22 -10.17
C ARG A 68 -12.11 0.07 -9.44
N VAL A 69 -11.25 1.07 -9.55
CA VAL A 69 -11.53 2.41 -9.08
C VAL A 69 -12.57 3.04 -10.03
N ILE A 70 -13.76 3.35 -9.49
CA ILE A 70 -14.87 3.95 -10.25
C ILE A 70 -14.99 5.46 -10.02
N ALA A 71 -14.41 5.97 -8.94
CA ALA A 71 -14.35 7.40 -8.66
C ALA A 71 -13.14 7.75 -7.80
N ILE A 72 -12.58 8.93 -8.04
CA ILE A 72 -11.57 9.58 -7.21
C ILE A 72 -11.98 11.06 -7.12
N GLY A 73 -11.91 11.67 -5.92
CA GLY A 73 -12.27 13.08 -5.76
C GLY A 73 -12.20 13.55 -4.33
N ALA A 74 -12.85 14.70 -4.11
CA ALA A 74 -13.01 15.21 -2.76
C ALA A 74 -13.89 14.26 -1.93
N GLU A 75 -13.53 14.04 -0.67
CA GLU A 75 -14.22 13.11 0.22
C GLU A 75 -15.73 13.31 0.23
N ARG A 76 -16.16 14.57 0.39
CA ARG A 76 -17.58 14.92 0.40
C ARG A 76 -18.31 14.52 -0.89
N GLU A 77 -17.65 14.64 -2.03
CA GLU A 77 -18.25 14.30 -3.33
C GLU A 77 -18.42 12.81 -3.49
N VAL A 78 -17.38 12.04 -3.13
CA VAL A 78 -17.40 10.57 -3.19
C VAL A 78 -18.43 10.01 -2.23
N LEU A 79 -18.46 10.47 -0.96
CA LEU A 79 -19.42 9.99 0.05
C LEU A 79 -20.87 10.38 -0.25
N ASN A 80 -21.11 11.50 -0.93
CA ASN A 80 -22.45 11.91 -1.32
C ASN A 80 -22.98 11.12 -2.54
N LYS A 81 -22.07 10.74 -3.44
CA LYS A 81 -22.45 10.06 -4.69
C LYS A 81 -22.52 8.54 -4.56
N TYR A 82 -21.66 7.97 -3.74
CA TYR A 82 -21.53 6.51 -3.62
C TYR A 82 -21.92 6.02 -2.24
N SER A 83 -22.54 4.84 -2.18
CA SER A 83 -22.65 4.03 -0.97
C SER A 83 -21.91 2.72 -1.16
N ALA A 84 -21.26 2.22 -0.12
CA ALA A 84 -20.47 0.99 -0.20
C ALA A 84 -20.83 0.00 0.90
N LEU A 85 -20.55 -1.28 0.63
CA LEU A 85 -20.66 -2.35 1.62
C LEU A 85 -19.61 -2.18 2.72
N GLU A 86 -18.42 -1.67 2.35
CA GLU A 86 -17.31 -1.40 3.25
C GLU A 86 -16.83 0.03 3.08
N THR A 87 -16.49 0.68 4.21
CA THR A 87 -15.92 2.02 4.22
C THR A 87 -14.71 2.03 5.13
N THR A 88 -13.56 2.45 4.59
CA THR A 88 -12.28 2.49 5.31
C THR A 88 -11.81 3.92 5.51
N ASP A 89 -11.59 4.31 6.74
CA ASP A 89 -10.91 5.56 7.10
C ASP A 89 -9.39 5.36 6.99
N ALA A 90 -8.75 6.03 6.04
CA ALA A 90 -7.30 5.99 5.84
C ALA A 90 -6.50 6.78 6.88
N ARG A 91 -7.16 7.52 7.80
CA ARG A 91 -6.54 8.32 8.88
C ARG A 91 -5.44 9.27 8.40
N GLY A 92 -5.66 9.91 7.27
CA GLY A 92 -4.67 10.79 6.64
C GLY A 92 -3.55 10.07 5.89
N GLY A 93 -3.65 8.75 5.73
CA GLY A 93 -2.69 7.95 4.97
C GLY A 93 -2.60 8.36 3.50
N VAL A 94 -1.46 8.06 2.87
CA VAL A 94 -1.21 8.33 1.46
C VAL A 94 -1.56 7.10 0.63
N ILE A 95 -2.30 7.32 -0.45
CA ILE A 95 -2.65 6.31 -1.44
C ILE A 95 -2.00 6.70 -2.78
N VAL A 96 -1.26 5.78 -3.35
CA VAL A 96 -0.63 5.93 -4.68
C VAL A 96 -0.98 4.72 -5.55
N PRO A 97 -0.89 4.82 -6.89
CA PRO A 97 -0.93 3.66 -7.76
C PRO A 97 0.14 2.63 -7.37
N GLY A 98 -0.14 1.35 -7.62
CA GLY A 98 0.82 0.29 -7.35
C GLY A 98 2.16 0.57 -8.03
N LEU A 99 3.24 0.45 -7.27
CA LEU A 99 4.59 0.66 -7.80
C LEU A 99 4.92 -0.44 -8.82
N MET A 100 5.47 -0.03 -9.95
CA MET A 100 5.96 -0.94 -10.99
C MET A 100 7.42 -0.61 -11.28
N ASP A 101 8.29 -1.61 -11.15
CA ASP A 101 9.69 -1.48 -11.56
C ASP A 101 9.85 -2.05 -12.97
N GLY A 102 10.19 -1.18 -13.92
CA GLY A 102 10.40 -1.56 -15.31
C GLY A 102 11.79 -2.15 -15.60
N HIS A 103 12.70 -2.11 -14.59
CA HIS A 103 14.05 -2.65 -14.71
C HIS A 103 14.49 -3.23 -13.36
N ALA A 104 14.28 -4.52 -13.17
CA ALA A 104 14.62 -5.20 -11.92
C ALA A 104 15.48 -6.45 -12.18
N HIS A 105 16.48 -6.66 -11.32
CA HIS A 105 17.30 -7.87 -11.27
C HIS A 105 16.76 -8.83 -10.21
N LEU A 106 15.57 -9.40 -10.47
CA LEU A 106 14.84 -10.20 -9.48
C LEU A 106 15.63 -11.39 -8.94
N VAL A 107 16.37 -12.09 -9.82
CA VAL A 107 17.21 -13.24 -9.40
C VAL A 107 18.32 -12.77 -8.47
N GLY A 108 19.06 -11.72 -8.84
CA GLY A 108 20.11 -11.15 -7.99
C GLY A 108 19.59 -10.62 -6.65
N TYR A 109 18.37 -10.05 -6.64
CA TYR A 109 17.70 -9.68 -5.39
C TYR A 109 17.37 -10.90 -4.53
N ALA A 110 16.82 -11.96 -5.12
CA ALA A 110 16.47 -13.18 -4.41
C ALA A 110 17.72 -13.88 -3.82
N ASP A 111 18.81 -13.95 -4.59
CA ASP A 111 20.10 -14.47 -4.11
C ASP A 111 20.63 -13.62 -2.95
N GLY A 112 20.58 -12.31 -3.06
CA GLY A 112 20.99 -11.38 -2.00
C GLY A 112 20.21 -11.52 -0.69
N LEU A 113 18.98 -12.08 -0.70
CA LEU A 113 18.25 -12.39 0.53
C LEU A 113 18.82 -13.60 1.29
N LEU A 114 19.61 -14.43 0.62
CA LEU A 114 20.26 -15.62 1.18
C LEU A 114 21.71 -15.36 1.57
N GLU A 115 22.30 -14.26 1.10
CA GLU A 115 23.70 -13.88 1.32
C GLU A 115 23.83 -12.92 2.51
N ALA A 116 25.05 -12.83 3.07
CA ALA A 116 25.38 -11.81 4.05
C ALA A 116 25.37 -10.42 3.39
N ASN A 117 24.49 -9.54 3.84
CA ASN A 117 24.41 -8.17 3.36
C ASN A 117 25.54 -7.34 3.98
N LEU A 118 26.54 -6.97 3.17
CA LEU A 118 27.74 -6.27 3.59
C LEU A 118 27.74 -4.79 3.18
N PHE A 119 26.63 -4.28 2.64
CA PHE A 119 26.49 -2.87 2.27
C PHE A 119 26.64 -1.94 3.47
N ALA A 120 27.28 -0.79 3.24
CA ALA A 120 27.43 0.27 4.24
C ALA A 120 28.08 -0.22 5.56
N THR A 121 29.04 -1.12 5.48
CA THR A 121 29.97 -1.41 6.60
C THR A 121 31.06 -0.35 6.63
N ASP A 122 31.49 0.09 7.82
CA ASP A 122 32.45 1.16 8.04
C ASP A 122 33.89 0.68 8.24
N SER A 123 34.10 -0.62 8.30
CA SER A 123 35.39 -1.27 8.51
C SER A 123 35.41 -2.71 8.05
N TRP A 124 36.62 -3.25 7.85
CA TRP A 124 36.78 -4.67 7.56
C TRP A 124 36.31 -5.56 8.73
N GLU A 125 36.59 -5.14 9.94
CA GLU A 125 36.18 -5.81 11.17
C GLU A 125 34.63 -5.87 11.25
N ALA A 126 33.96 -4.78 11.00
CA ALA A 126 32.48 -4.74 10.96
C ALA A 126 31.92 -5.61 9.84
N THR A 127 32.58 -5.64 8.68
CA THR A 127 32.21 -6.54 7.58
C THR A 127 32.29 -8.00 8.00
N VAL A 128 33.39 -8.43 8.59
CA VAL A 128 33.58 -9.83 9.04
C VAL A 128 32.62 -10.16 10.17
N GLN A 129 32.36 -9.24 11.10
CA GLN A 129 31.39 -9.46 12.17
C GLN A 129 30.00 -9.74 11.61
N ARG A 130 29.58 -8.98 10.59
CA ARG A 130 28.28 -9.20 9.91
C ARG A 130 28.21 -10.57 9.22
N VAL A 131 29.31 -11.05 8.66
CA VAL A 131 29.42 -12.41 8.10
C VAL A 131 29.22 -13.47 9.18
N VAL A 132 29.85 -13.31 10.34
CA VAL A 132 29.73 -14.22 11.49
C VAL A 132 28.28 -14.27 11.99
N GLU A 133 27.63 -13.12 12.15
CA GLU A 133 26.23 -13.03 12.57
C GLU A 133 25.28 -13.69 11.55
N HIS A 134 25.53 -13.47 10.27
CA HIS A 134 24.74 -14.11 9.22
C HIS A 134 24.86 -15.63 9.25
N ASP A 135 26.10 -16.17 9.35
CA ASP A 135 26.31 -17.62 9.41
C ASP A 135 25.71 -18.26 10.66
N ALA A 136 25.76 -17.58 11.79
CA ALA A 136 25.12 -18.05 13.02
C ALA A 136 23.59 -18.11 12.90
N ALA A 137 22.98 -17.15 12.19
CA ALA A 137 21.53 -17.10 11.97
C ALA A 137 21.04 -18.03 10.87
N ARG A 138 21.88 -18.30 9.86
CA ARG A 138 21.56 -19.09 8.67
C ARG A 138 22.76 -19.96 8.27
N PRO A 139 23.06 -21.03 9.01
CA PRO A 139 24.22 -21.86 8.71
C PRO A 139 24.04 -22.60 7.38
N ASN A 140 25.04 -22.45 6.52
CA ASN A 140 25.12 -23.11 5.22
C ASN A 140 26.51 -23.78 5.06
N GLU A 141 26.68 -24.61 4.02
CA GLU A 141 27.98 -25.23 3.71
C GLU A 141 29.02 -24.16 3.29
N TRP A 142 28.62 -23.18 2.54
CA TRP A 142 29.38 -21.98 2.16
C TRP A 142 28.79 -20.73 2.80
N VAL A 143 29.65 -19.83 3.22
CA VAL A 143 29.21 -18.48 3.61
C VAL A 143 29.48 -17.54 2.44
N VAL A 144 28.41 -17.00 1.91
CA VAL A 144 28.47 -16.04 0.80
C VAL A 144 27.96 -14.68 1.29
N GLY A 145 28.62 -13.62 0.88
CA GLY A 145 28.21 -12.27 1.19
C GLY A 145 28.53 -11.29 0.07
N ARG A 146 27.82 -10.17 0.03
CA ARG A 146 27.99 -9.16 -1.01
C ARG A 146 27.84 -7.75 -0.47
N GLY A 147 28.56 -6.81 -1.10
CA GLY A 147 28.33 -5.39 -0.91
C GLY A 147 29.36 -4.66 -0.08
N TRP A 148 30.50 -5.28 0.29
CA TRP A 148 31.57 -4.55 0.93
C TRP A 148 32.22 -3.58 -0.05
N ASP A 149 32.63 -2.42 0.47
CA ASP A 149 33.43 -1.43 -0.26
C ASP A 149 34.47 -0.83 0.68
N GLN A 150 35.76 -1.03 0.39
CA GLN A 150 36.84 -0.47 1.18
C GLN A 150 36.90 1.07 1.08
N ASN A 151 36.27 1.66 0.08
CA ASN A 151 36.22 3.12 -0.07
C ASN A 151 35.31 3.81 0.97
N ASP A 152 34.40 3.05 1.57
CA ASP A 152 33.51 3.53 2.62
C ASP A 152 34.15 3.45 4.02
N TRP A 153 35.35 2.84 4.13
CA TRP A 153 36.02 2.63 5.40
C TRP A 153 36.95 3.80 5.78
N GLU A 154 37.12 4.03 7.06
CA GLU A 154 38.07 5.03 7.58
C GLU A 154 39.47 4.82 7.01
N LEU A 155 39.91 3.58 6.86
CA LEU A 155 41.16 3.20 6.19
C LEU A 155 40.83 2.47 4.87
N PRO A 156 40.83 3.17 3.73
CA PRO A 156 40.42 2.61 2.44
C PRO A 156 41.49 1.69 1.85
N ARG A 157 41.64 0.51 2.42
CA ARG A 157 42.58 -0.51 1.98
C ARG A 157 41.89 -1.80 1.65
N PHE A 158 42.38 -2.47 0.60
CA PHE A 158 41.90 -3.82 0.32
C PHE A 158 42.17 -4.73 1.52
N PRO A 159 41.17 -5.48 1.97
CA PRO A 159 41.32 -6.39 3.09
C PRO A 159 42.13 -7.63 2.69
N ASN A 160 42.60 -8.37 3.68
CA ASN A 160 43.16 -9.72 3.50
C ASN A 160 42.30 -10.74 4.20
N SER A 161 42.55 -12.05 3.92
CA SER A 161 41.71 -13.13 4.43
C SER A 161 41.94 -13.49 5.89
N THR A 162 42.92 -12.90 6.58
CA THR A 162 43.36 -13.33 7.91
C THR A 162 42.22 -13.39 8.93
N LEU A 163 41.34 -12.42 8.95
CA LEU A 163 40.18 -12.44 9.86
C LEU A 163 39.17 -13.53 9.46
N LEU A 164 38.94 -13.72 8.17
CA LEU A 164 38.07 -14.79 7.68
C LEU A 164 38.62 -16.15 8.03
N ASP A 165 39.92 -16.38 7.84
CA ASP A 165 40.59 -17.62 8.20
C ASP A 165 40.52 -17.92 9.71
N ARG A 166 40.53 -16.86 10.54
CA ARG A 166 40.41 -16.97 12.00
C ARG A 166 38.99 -17.35 12.45
N TYR A 167 37.96 -16.71 11.89
CA TYR A 167 36.57 -16.95 12.29
C TYR A 167 35.97 -18.18 11.60
N PHE A 168 36.47 -18.56 10.43
CA PHE A 168 35.97 -19.66 9.61
C PHE A 168 37.14 -20.62 9.22
N PRO A 169 37.78 -21.27 10.20
CA PRO A 169 38.96 -22.12 9.94
C PRO A 169 38.67 -23.32 9.04
N ASP A 170 37.44 -23.86 9.07
CA ASP A 170 37.01 -25.07 8.39
C ASP A 170 35.86 -24.84 7.40
N LYS A 171 35.38 -23.60 7.29
CA LYS A 171 34.23 -23.26 6.47
C LYS A 171 34.63 -22.31 5.35
N PRO A 172 34.23 -22.57 4.09
CA PRO A 172 34.55 -21.69 2.97
C PRO A 172 33.72 -20.40 3.01
N VAL A 173 34.40 -19.28 2.81
CA VAL A 173 33.78 -17.93 2.77
C VAL A 173 34.15 -17.24 1.47
N VAL A 174 33.16 -16.65 0.81
CA VAL A 174 33.30 -15.85 -0.42
C VAL A 174 32.53 -14.55 -0.27
N LEU A 175 33.21 -13.42 -0.35
CA LEU A 175 32.61 -12.10 -0.21
C LEU A 175 32.88 -11.25 -1.46
N GLU A 176 31.82 -10.87 -2.14
CA GLU A 176 31.85 -10.05 -3.36
C GLU A 176 31.81 -8.56 -3.01
N ARG A 177 32.66 -7.78 -3.65
CA ARG A 177 32.64 -6.32 -3.54
C ARG A 177 31.38 -5.75 -4.21
N ILE A 178 30.96 -4.57 -3.77
CA ILE A 178 29.73 -3.90 -4.23
C ILE A 178 29.61 -3.80 -5.76
N ASP A 179 30.73 -3.60 -6.45
CA ASP A 179 30.79 -3.44 -7.91
C ASP A 179 30.95 -4.75 -8.70
N GLY A 180 31.07 -5.91 -7.99
CA GLY A 180 31.26 -7.22 -8.62
C GLY A 180 32.63 -7.46 -9.25
N HIS A 181 33.62 -6.54 -9.08
CA HIS A 181 34.94 -6.66 -9.70
C HIS A 181 36.02 -7.24 -8.79
N ALA A 182 35.70 -7.52 -7.55
CA ALA A 182 36.63 -8.14 -6.62
C ALA A 182 35.91 -9.13 -5.69
N LEU A 183 36.60 -10.23 -5.41
CA LEU A 183 36.20 -11.20 -4.41
C LEU A 183 37.28 -11.26 -3.34
N ILE A 184 36.89 -11.38 -2.07
CA ILE A 184 37.77 -11.83 -1.02
C ILE A 184 37.28 -13.18 -0.52
N VAL A 185 38.18 -14.13 -0.41
CA VAL A 185 37.90 -15.51 -0.01
C VAL A 185 38.87 -15.97 1.08
N ASN A 186 38.43 -16.88 1.93
CA ASN A 186 39.33 -17.46 2.90
C ASN A 186 40.12 -18.66 2.32
N ARG A 187 41.07 -19.13 3.08
CA ARG A 187 41.93 -20.29 2.69
C ARG A 187 41.13 -21.53 2.36
N VAL A 188 40.07 -21.83 3.11
CA VAL A 188 39.20 -22.99 2.88
C VAL A 188 38.48 -22.91 1.55
N ALA A 189 37.99 -21.74 1.19
CA ALA A 189 37.34 -21.53 -0.11
C ALA A 189 38.32 -21.74 -1.27
N LEU A 190 39.55 -21.21 -1.17
CA LEU A 190 40.62 -21.45 -2.17
C LEU A 190 40.95 -22.92 -2.33
N GLN A 191 41.07 -23.65 -1.21
CA GLN A 191 41.38 -25.08 -1.24
C GLN A 191 40.26 -25.92 -1.87
N ARG A 192 38.99 -25.52 -1.70
CA ARG A 192 37.85 -26.21 -2.32
C ARG A 192 37.68 -25.89 -3.79
N ALA A 193 38.12 -24.72 -4.22
CA ALA A 193 38.04 -24.30 -5.61
C ALA A 193 39.11 -24.94 -6.52
N GLY A 194 40.21 -25.46 -5.94
CA GLY A 194 41.33 -26.14 -6.64
C GLY A 194 42.52 -25.21 -6.84
#